data_78e9455ffc9e391f680ee5fc82c1ac1e
#
_entry.id   78e9455ffc9e391f680ee5fc82c1ac1e
#
_cell.length_a   1.000
_cell.length_b   1.000
_cell.length_c   1.000
_cell.angle_alpha   90.00
_cell.angle_beta   90.00
_cell.angle_gamma   90.00
#
_symmetry.space_group_name_H-M   'P 1'
#
loop_
_entity.id
_entity.type
_entity.pdbx_description
1 polymer ?
#
loop_
_entity_poly.entity_id
_entity_poly.type
_entity_poly.pdbx_seq_one_letter_code
_entity_poly.pdbx_strand_id
1 'polypeptide(L)'
;MFMHHLTRSSKSSGSAIHLLEEKGFVRIGRHAQARDPLANQTILRTHPLILMPQQEEAMARVKQSIDTLKPPVILLHGVTGSGKTEVYMQAIDYVLGKGRGAIMLVPEIALTPQTIERFRGRFGDCIALLHSSLSEGERHDEWHRVFEGRARIAIGARSALFAPVRDLGLIVVDEEHEPTYKQEESPRYNARDVAVMRGRMEKCAVLLGSATPSIESFYNAGQGKY
;
A
#
# COMPACT_ATOMS: atom_id res chain seq x y z
N MET A 1 -25.68 -2.91 -18.21
CA MET A 1 -26.50 -3.71 -17.25
C MET A 1 -25.88 -5.08 -17.14
N PHE A 2 -25.64 -5.58 -15.92
CA PHE A 2 -24.99 -6.88 -15.74
C PHE A 2 -25.96 -8.03 -16.02
N MET A 3 -25.46 -9.11 -16.60
CA MET A 3 -26.22 -10.28 -17.00
C MET A 3 -27.03 -10.88 -15.84
N HIS A 4 -26.45 -10.97 -14.63
CA HIS A 4 -27.15 -11.48 -13.45
C HIS A 4 -28.28 -10.55 -12.95
N HIS A 5 -28.17 -9.23 -13.12
CA HIS A 5 -29.26 -8.30 -12.82
C HIS A 5 -30.38 -8.45 -13.84
N LEU A 6 -30.04 -8.63 -15.12
CA LEU A 6 -31.00 -8.82 -16.17
C LEU A 6 -31.78 -10.12 -15.98
N THR A 7 -31.10 -11.23 -15.72
CA THR A 7 -31.75 -12.55 -15.47
C THR A 7 -32.67 -12.51 -14.24
N ARG A 8 -32.23 -11.79 -13.17
CA ARG A 8 -33.02 -11.67 -11.94
C ARG A 8 -34.27 -10.79 -12.12
N SER A 9 -34.15 -9.65 -12.80
CA SER A 9 -35.30 -8.75 -13.01
C SER A 9 -36.28 -9.24 -14.08
N SER A 10 -35.79 -9.92 -15.12
CA SER A 10 -36.65 -10.49 -16.18
C SER A 10 -37.15 -11.92 -15.87
N LYS A 11 -36.71 -12.51 -14.74
CA LYS A 11 -36.96 -13.93 -14.40
C LYS A 11 -36.61 -14.90 -15.53
N SER A 12 -35.63 -14.55 -16.38
CA SER A 12 -35.18 -15.32 -17.53
C SER A 12 -33.87 -16.06 -17.24
N SER A 13 -33.61 -17.12 -18.02
CA SER A 13 -32.35 -17.86 -17.90
C SER A 13 -31.20 -17.19 -18.70
N GLY A 14 -29.96 -17.47 -18.33
CA GLY A 14 -28.79 -17.00 -19.10
C GLY A 14 -28.80 -17.49 -20.55
N SER A 15 -29.35 -18.68 -20.82
CA SER A 15 -29.51 -19.23 -22.17
C SER A 15 -30.46 -18.39 -23.05
N ALA A 16 -31.51 -17.80 -22.47
CA ALA A 16 -32.38 -16.90 -23.23
C ALA A 16 -31.63 -15.62 -23.68
N ILE A 17 -30.71 -15.09 -22.86
CA ILE A 17 -29.91 -13.93 -23.23
C ILE A 17 -28.92 -14.27 -24.34
N HIS A 18 -28.29 -15.45 -24.29
CA HIS A 18 -27.41 -15.90 -25.37
C HIS A 18 -28.15 -16.10 -26.68
N LEU A 19 -29.39 -16.62 -26.64
CA LEU A 19 -30.25 -16.75 -27.84
C LEU A 19 -30.60 -15.37 -28.43
N LEU A 20 -30.79 -14.35 -27.59
CA LEU A 20 -31.05 -12.98 -28.04
C LEU A 20 -29.80 -12.36 -28.65
N GLU A 21 -28.60 -12.73 -28.16
CA GLU A 21 -27.33 -12.32 -28.75
C GLU A 21 -27.12 -12.95 -30.13
N GLU A 22 -27.36 -14.25 -30.28
CA GLU A 22 -27.34 -14.93 -31.56
C GLU A 22 -28.28 -14.32 -32.61
N LYS A 23 -29.44 -13.84 -32.15
CA LYS A 23 -30.41 -13.16 -33.02
C LYS A 23 -30.11 -11.67 -33.24
N GLY A 24 -29.02 -11.17 -32.67
CA GLY A 24 -28.55 -9.78 -32.85
C GLY A 24 -29.33 -8.72 -32.07
N PHE A 25 -30.25 -9.10 -31.16
CA PHE A 25 -31.02 -8.16 -30.35
C PHE A 25 -30.23 -7.58 -29.16
N VAL A 26 -29.21 -8.29 -28.66
CA VAL A 26 -28.35 -7.85 -27.57
C VAL A 26 -26.90 -8.20 -27.92
N ARG A 27 -25.97 -7.51 -27.30
CA ARG A 27 -24.54 -7.82 -27.37
C ARG A 27 -24.03 -8.05 -25.95
N ILE A 28 -23.46 -9.23 -25.71
CA ILE A 28 -22.82 -9.57 -24.45
C ILE A 28 -21.36 -9.12 -24.53
N GLY A 29 -20.97 -8.14 -23.73
CA GLY A 29 -19.60 -7.68 -23.61
C GLY A 29 -19.04 -7.99 -22.23
N ARG A 30 -17.76 -8.28 -22.13
CA ARG A 30 -17.06 -8.32 -20.85
C ARG A 30 -16.79 -6.91 -20.41
N HIS A 31 -17.39 -6.49 -19.29
CA HIS A 31 -17.14 -5.21 -18.68
C HIS A 31 -16.38 -5.44 -17.38
N ALA A 32 -15.14 -4.93 -17.29
CA ALA A 32 -14.40 -4.96 -16.06
C ALA A 32 -15.07 -3.98 -15.07
N GLN A 33 -15.67 -4.51 -14.02
CA GLN A 33 -16.16 -3.70 -12.91
C GLN A 33 -15.08 -3.70 -11.83
N ALA A 34 -14.44 -2.56 -11.61
CA ALA A 34 -13.57 -2.39 -10.48
C ALA A 34 -14.39 -2.52 -9.19
N ARG A 35 -13.99 -3.44 -8.33
CA ARG A 35 -14.56 -3.62 -6.99
C ARG A 35 -13.74 -2.77 -6.06
N ASP A 36 -14.31 -1.69 -5.55
CA ASP A 36 -13.68 -0.92 -4.48
C ASP A 36 -14.24 -1.42 -3.14
N PRO A 37 -13.43 -2.04 -2.28
CA PRO A 37 -13.88 -2.55 -0.98
C PRO A 37 -14.50 -1.47 -0.09
N LEU A 38 -14.24 -0.19 -0.37
CA LEU A 38 -14.67 0.94 0.43
C LEU A 38 -15.57 1.94 -0.33
N ALA A 39 -16.10 1.56 -1.51
CA ALA A 39 -16.91 2.45 -2.36
C ALA A 39 -18.13 3.08 -1.66
N ASN A 40 -18.60 2.47 -0.56
CA ASN A 40 -19.79 2.91 0.19
C ASN A 40 -19.46 3.76 1.41
N GLN A 41 -18.18 4.12 1.64
CA GLN A 41 -17.76 4.91 2.80
C GLN A 41 -17.48 6.35 2.38
N THR A 42 -18.12 7.32 3.05
CA THR A 42 -17.80 8.73 2.89
C THR A 42 -16.57 9.04 3.74
N ILE A 43 -15.40 9.09 3.12
CA ILE A 43 -14.15 9.39 3.81
C ILE A 43 -13.87 10.87 3.72
N LEU A 44 -13.75 11.52 4.88
CA LEU A 44 -13.39 12.94 4.95
C LEU A 44 -11.91 13.13 4.56
N ARG A 45 -11.65 14.13 3.73
CA ARG A 45 -10.28 14.51 3.38
C ARG A 45 -9.55 15.07 4.59
N THR A 46 -8.31 14.65 4.76
CA THR A 46 -7.43 15.15 5.82
C THR A 46 -6.24 15.90 5.24
N HIS A 47 -5.70 16.83 6.01
CA HIS A 47 -4.51 17.62 5.65
C HIS A 47 -3.29 17.19 6.47
N PRO A 48 -2.06 17.48 6.00
CA PRO A 48 -0.85 17.27 6.78
C PRO A 48 -0.93 18.00 8.13
N LEU A 49 -0.55 17.29 9.19
CA LEU A 49 -0.42 17.90 10.50
C LEU A 49 0.89 18.66 10.59
N ILE A 50 0.91 19.70 11.43
CA ILE A 50 2.15 20.41 11.76
C ILE A 50 3.03 19.43 12.55
N LEU A 51 4.25 19.24 12.07
CA LEU A 51 5.22 18.36 12.72
C LEU A 51 5.80 19.03 13.96
N MET A 52 6.06 18.23 14.98
CA MET A 52 6.87 18.67 16.12
C MET A 52 8.36 18.75 15.73
N PRO A 53 9.19 19.52 16.44
CA PRO A 53 10.60 19.73 16.05
C PRO A 53 11.39 18.43 15.79
N GLN A 54 11.18 17.40 16.61
CA GLN A 54 11.83 16.09 16.42
C GLN A 54 11.31 15.35 15.18
N GLN A 55 10.03 15.50 14.86
CA GLN A 55 9.45 14.92 13.63
C GLN A 55 9.94 15.68 12.38
N GLU A 56 10.12 17.01 12.49
CA GLU A 56 10.70 17.81 11.39
C GLU A 56 12.13 17.40 11.10
N GLU A 57 12.95 17.18 12.13
CA GLU A 57 14.32 16.68 11.97
C GLU A 57 14.32 15.30 11.29
N ALA A 58 13.49 14.37 11.77
CA ALA A 58 13.34 13.06 11.16
C ALA A 58 12.89 13.17 9.69
N MET A 59 11.91 14.03 9.40
CA MET A 59 11.40 14.25 8.05
C MET A 59 12.47 14.85 7.13
N ALA A 60 13.31 15.75 7.63
CA ALA A 60 14.42 16.31 6.85
C ALA A 60 15.42 15.22 6.42
N ARG A 61 15.75 14.30 7.34
CA ARG A 61 16.62 13.14 7.04
C ARG A 61 15.97 12.18 6.03
N VAL A 62 14.66 11.93 6.17
CA VAL A 62 13.90 11.09 5.24
C VAL A 62 13.89 11.71 3.83
N LYS A 63 13.65 13.02 3.72
CA LYS A 63 13.72 13.74 2.43
C LYS A 63 15.10 13.63 1.81
N GLN A 64 16.15 13.86 2.60
CA GLN A 64 17.52 13.71 2.14
C GLN A 64 17.78 12.29 1.59
N SER A 65 17.33 11.25 2.31
CA SER A 65 17.46 9.86 1.85
C SER A 65 16.72 9.61 0.55
N ILE A 66 15.49 10.11 0.41
CA ILE A 66 14.70 9.99 -0.83
C ILE A 66 15.43 10.66 -2.01
N ASP A 67 16.07 11.79 -1.78
CA ASP A 67 16.73 12.58 -2.83
C ASP A 67 18.11 12.04 -3.22
N THR A 68 18.86 11.56 -2.26
CA THR A 68 20.27 11.23 -2.46
C THR A 68 20.59 9.74 -2.32
N LEU A 69 19.68 8.95 -1.75
CA LEU A 69 19.90 7.56 -1.31
C LEU A 69 21.10 7.43 -0.35
N LYS A 70 21.31 8.44 0.50
CA LYS A 70 22.38 8.47 1.51
C LYS A 70 21.86 9.01 2.85
N PRO A 71 21.61 8.10 3.84
CA PRO A 71 21.63 6.63 3.74
C PRO A 71 20.43 6.13 2.93
N PRO A 72 20.53 4.94 2.29
CA PRO A 72 19.42 4.37 1.52
C PRO A 72 18.31 3.78 2.42
N VAL A 73 18.64 3.49 3.67
CA VAL A 73 17.71 2.96 4.68
C VAL A 73 17.78 3.86 5.91
N ILE A 74 16.62 4.17 6.49
CA ILE A 74 16.50 4.94 7.74
C ILE A 74 15.72 4.11 8.75
N LEU A 75 16.21 4.05 9.98
CA LEU A 75 15.49 3.54 11.13
C LEU A 75 14.85 4.72 11.89
N LEU A 76 13.53 4.84 11.81
CA LEU A 76 12.76 5.81 12.59
C LEU A 76 12.35 5.19 13.93
N HIS A 77 13.14 5.44 14.96
CA HIS A 77 12.88 4.98 16.31
C HIS A 77 12.09 6.03 17.08
N GLY A 78 10.95 5.65 17.61
CA GLY A 78 10.09 6.54 18.40
C GLY A 78 9.01 5.77 19.12
N VAL A 79 8.69 6.18 20.34
CA VAL A 79 7.66 5.51 21.17
C VAL A 79 6.31 5.44 20.47
N THR A 80 5.44 4.55 20.94
CA THR A 80 4.06 4.48 20.47
C THR A 80 3.37 5.82 20.72
N GLY A 81 2.62 6.30 19.73
CA GLY A 81 1.97 7.62 19.81
C GLY A 81 2.89 8.82 19.51
N SER A 82 4.17 8.63 19.21
CA SER A 82 5.09 9.72 18.85
C SER A 82 4.82 10.37 17.48
N GLY A 83 3.80 9.90 16.76
CA GLY A 83 3.42 10.44 15.45
C GLY A 83 4.23 9.91 14.28
N LYS A 84 4.91 8.76 14.41
CA LYS A 84 5.62 8.11 13.29
C LYS A 84 4.77 8.01 12.03
N THR A 85 3.48 7.67 12.17
CA THR A 85 2.55 7.54 11.04
C THR A 85 2.40 8.85 10.26
N GLU A 86 2.43 10.01 10.92
CA GLU A 86 2.38 11.31 10.23
C GLU A 86 3.66 11.55 9.42
N VAL A 87 4.82 11.18 9.97
CA VAL A 87 6.10 11.25 9.23
C VAL A 87 6.03 10.34 8.00
N TYR A 88 5.49 9.12 8.11
CA TYR A 88 5.29 8.23 6.95
C TYR A 88 4.39 8.86 5.89
N MET A 89 3.24 9.39 6.29
CA MET A 89 2.31 10.02 5.36
C MET A 89 2.93 11.21 4.65
N GLN A 90 3.67 12.07 5.35
CA GLN A 90 4.34 13.21 4.72
C GLN A 90 5.52 12.77 3.83
N ALA A 91 6.23 11.68 4.18
CA ALA A 91 7.25 11.10 3.33
C ALA A 91 6.66 10.53 2.02
N ILE A 92 5.51 9.85 2.12
CA ILE A 92 4.76 9.37 0.94
C ILE A 92 4.29 10.54 0.08
N ASP A 93 3.74 11.58 0.69
CA ASP A 93 3.31 12.80 -0.01
C ASP A 93 4.47 13.46 -0.79
N TYR A 94 5.64 13.54 -0.15
CA TYR A 94 6.85 14.07 -0.77
C TYR A 94 7.28 13.27 -2.00
N VAL A 95 7.23 11.93 -1.92
CA VAL A 95 7.56 11.03 -3.04
C VAL A 95 6.55 11.16 -4.17
N LEU A 96 5.25 11.23 -3.84
CA LEU A 96 4.19 11.45 -4.83
C LEU A 96 4.35 12.78 -5.56
N GLY A 97 4.74 13.84 -4.83
CA GLY A 97 5.05 15.16 -5.41
C GLY A 97 6.20 15.12 -6.42
N LYS A 98 7.10 14.14 -6.31
CA LYS A 98 8.18 13.87 -7.28
C LYS A 98 7.75 12.95 -8.44
N GLY A 99 6.48 12.61 -8.53
CA GLY A 99 5.95 11.71 -9.57
C GLY A 99 6.23 10.22 -9.32
N ARG A 100 6.85 9.87 -8.17
CA ARG A 100 7.20 8.48 -7.82
C ARG A 100 6.12 7.84 -6.96
N GLY A 101 6.14 6.51 -6.84
CA GLY A 101 5.21 5.75 -6.03
C GLY A 101 5.78 5.31 -4.69
N ALA A 102 4.93 4.74 -3.83
CA ALA A 102 5.32 4.25 -2.52
C ALA A 102 4.68 2.90 -2.17
N ILE A 103 5.36 2.14 -1.32
CA ILE A 103 4.82 0.95 -0.66
C ILE A 103 4.83 1.21 0.85
N MET A 104 3.71 0.91 1.50
CA MET A 104 3.59 0.96 2.96
C MET A 104 3.21 -0.41 3.50
N LEU A 105 4.10 -1.02 4.24
CA LEU A 105 3.83 -2.25 4.97
C LEU A 105 3.34 -1.91 6.38
N VAL A 106 2.22 -2.50 6.74
CA VAL A 106 1.60 -2.38 8.05
C VAL A 106 1.37 -3.80 8.59
N PRO A 107 1.63 -4.07 9.87
CA PRO A 107 1.26 -5.35 10.46
C PRO A 107 -0.22 -5.65 10.22
N GLU A 108 -0.55 -6.90 9.94
CA GLU A 108 -1.94 -7.28 9.59
C GLU A 108 -2.93 -6.88 10.69
N ILE A 109 -2.52 -7.02 11.96
CA ILE A 109 -3.31 -6.62 13.12
C ILE A 109 -3.53 -5.10 13.24
N ALA A 110 -2.63 -4.30 12.67
CA ALA A 110 -2.70 -2.84 12.67
C ALA A 110 -3.41 -2.27 11.43
N LEU A 111 -3.75 -3.12 10.45
CA LEU A 111 -4.49 -2.74 9.24
C LEU A 111 -6.00 -2.65 9.54
N THR A 112 -6.34 -1.83 10.50
CA THR A 112 -7.73 -1.59 10.93
C THR A 112 -8.47 -0.67 9.96
N PRO A 113 -9.83 -0.68 9.95
CA PRO A 113 -10.62 0.28 9.18
C PRO A 113 -10.19 1.73 9.43
N GLN A 114 -9.90 2.10 10.68
CA GLN A 114 -9.44 3.45 11.05
C GLN A 114 -8.10 3.80 10.40
N THR A 115 -7.15 2.86 10.36
CA THR A 115 -5.87 3.06 9.68
C THR A 115 -6.09 3.27 8.18
N ILE A 116 -6.93 2.47 7.56
CA ILE A 116 -7.27 2.57 6.14
C ILE A 116 -7.95 3.91 5.83
N GLU A 117 -8.94 4.31 6.63
CA GLU A 117 -9.63 5.60 6.51
C GLU A 117 -8.66 6.79 6.61
N ARG A 118 -7.71 6.72 7.54
CA ARG A 118 -6.69 7.76 7.71
C ARG A 118 -5.84 7.95 6.45
N PHE A 119 -5.39 6.86 5.84
CA PHE A 119 -4.61 6.92 4.60
C PHE A 119 -5.47 7.34 3.42
N ARG A 120 -6.68 6.81 3.28
CA ARG A 120 -7.61 7.24 2.23
C ARG A 120 -8.04 8.69 2.37
N GLY A 121 -8.25 9.19 3.57
CA GLY A 121 -8.53 10.59 3.83
C GLY A 121 -7.42 11.52 3.33
N ARG A 122 -6.17 11.06 3.41
CA ARG A 122 -5.01 11.83 2.96
C ARG A 122 -4.77 11.71 1.45
N PHE A 123 -4.86 10.52 0.88
CA PHE A 123 -4.39 10.22 -0.47
C PHE A 123 -5.50 9.86 -1.46
N GLY A 124 -6.74 9.69 -1.00
CA GLY A 124 -7.89 9.37 -1.85
C GLY A 124 -7.68 8.08 -2.66
N ASP A 125 -7.97 8.16 -3.95
CA ASP A 125 -7.93 7.03 -4.88
C ASP A 125 -6.51 6.64 -5.32
N CYS A 126 -5.48 7.39 -4.89
CA CYS A 126 -4.09 7.02 -5.16
C CYS A 126 -3.63 5.76 -4.42
N ILE A 127 -4.44 5.23 -3.49
CA ILE A 127 -4.14 4.06 -2.68
C ILE A 127 -4.76 2.79 -3.26
N ALA A 128 -3.98 1.71 -3.25
CA ALA A 128 -4.45 0.33 -3.38
C ALA A 128 -4.21 -0.42 -2.08
N LEU A 129 -5.21 -1.19 -1.64
CA LEU A 129 -5.14 -2.00 -0.43
C LEU A 129 -4.87 -3.45 -0.78
N LEU A 130 -3.83 -4.04 -0.17
CA LEU A 130 -3.40 -5.41 -0.44
C LEU A 130 -3.26 -6.20 0.87
N HIS A 131 -4.35 -6.85 1.31
CA HIS A 131 -4.39 -7.65 2.54
C HIS A 131 -5.17 -8.96 2.36
N SER A 132 -5.03 -9.86 3.33
CA SER A 132 -5.59 -11.21 3.30
C SER A 132 -7.12 -11.25 3.30
N SER A 133 -7.80 -10.27 3.90
CA SER A 133 -9.26 -10.23 3.99
C SER A 133 -9.96 -9.83 2.67
N LEU A 134 -9.22 -9.41 1.66
CA LEU A 134 -9.77 -9.16 0.33
C LEU A 134 -10.11 -10.47 -0.36
N SER A 135 -11.26 -10.52 -1.03
CA SER A 135 -11.57 -11.59 -1.98
C SER A 135 -10.53 -11.63 -3.11
N GLU A 136 -10.41 -12.76 -3.79
CA GLU A 136 -9.49 -12.89 -4.95
C GLU A 136 -9.77 -11.84 -6.02
N GLY A 137 -11.05 -11.54 -6.28
CA GLY A 137 -11.44 -10.52 -7.25
C GLY A 137 -11.03 -9.10 -6.84
N GLU A 138 -11.24 -8.72 -5.59
CA GLU A 138 -10.82 -7.42 -5.06
C GLU A 138 -9.30 -7.27 -5.07
N ARG A 139 -8.58 -8.30 -4.66
CA ARG A 139 -7.10 -8.31 -4.69
C ARG A 139 -6.57 -8.19 -6.11
N HIS A 140 -7.18 -8.88 -7.07
CA HIS A 140 -6.85 -8.76 -8.48
C HIS A 140 -7.09 -7.34 -8.99
N ASP A 141 -8.24 -6.74 -8.67
CA ASP A 141 -8.59 -5.39 -9.10
C ASP A 141 -7.65 -4.33 -8.48
N GLU A 142 -7.33 -4.43 -7.19
CA GLU A 142 -6.36 -3.55 -6.52
C GLU A 142 -4.95 -3.70 -7.10
N TRP A 143 -4.51 -4.94 -7.39
CA TRP A 143 -3.24 -5.20 -8.07
C TRP A 143 -3.16 -4.54 -9.44
N HIS A 144 -4.23 -4.65 -10.24
CA HIS A 144 -4.32 -4.02 -11.55
C HIS A 144 -4.31 -2.48 -11.46
N ARG A 145 -4.95 -1.90 -10.46
CA ARG A 145 -4.90 -0.45 -10.23
C ARG A 145 -3.45 0.03 -10.02
N VAL A 146 -2.65 -0.73 -9.27
CA VAL A 146 -1.23 -0.43 -9.08
C VAL A 146 -0.45 -0.63 -10.38
N PHE A 147 -0.64 -1.78 -11.05
CA PHE A 147 0.06 -2.12 -12.30
C PHE A 147 -0.19 -1.09 -13.41
N GLU A 148 -1.40 -0.59 -13.55
CA GLU A 148 -1.77 0.42 -14.53
C GLU A 148 -1.33 1.84 -14.10
N GLY A 149 -0.87 2.04 -12.86
CA GLY A 149 -0.48 3.35 -12.32
C GLY A 149 -1.65 4.22 -11.89
N ARG A 150 -2.87 3.68 -11.81
CA ARG A 150 -4.06 4.37 -11.27
C ARG A 150 -3.94 4.56 -9.76
N ALA A 151 -3.34 3.60 -9.06
CA ALA A 151 -2.90 3.73 -7.68
C ALA A 151 -1.37 3.78 -7.65
N ARG A 152 -0.82 4.77 -6.96
CA ARG A 152 0.63 4.96 -6.82
C ARG A 152 1.14 4.60 -5.43
N ILE A 153 0.25 4.26 -4.51
CA ILE A 153 0.58 3.81 -3.17
C ILE A 153 -0.04 2.43 -2.98
N ALA A 154 0.79 1.44 -2.66
CA ALA A 154 0.32 0.13 -2.22
C ALA A 154 0.45 0.05 -0.69
N ILE A 155 -0.66 -0.18 0.01
CA ILE A 155 -0.69 -0.36 1.46
C ILE A 155 -1.17 -1.77 1.77
N GLY A 156 -0.50 -2.45 2.66
CA GLY A 156 -0.94 -3.77 3.06
C GLY A 156 0.01 -4.49 4.00
N ALA A 157 -0.29 -5.75 4.22
CA ALA A 157 0.55 -6.66 4.98
C ALA A 157 1.80 -7.07 4.17
N ARG A 158 2.50 -8.04 4.66
CA ARG A 158 3.74 -8.59 4.10
C ARG A 158 3.76 -8.74 2.56
N SER A 159 2.68 -9.25 1.97
CA SER A 159 2.58 -9.49 0.52
C SER A 159 2.51 -8.20 -0.31
N ALA A 160 2.09 -7.09 0.26
CA ALA A 160 2.06 -5.80 -0.43
C ALA A 160 3.44 -5.34 -0.87
N LEU A 161 4.50 -5.88 -0.26
CA LEU A 161 5.88 -5.63 -0.66
C LEU A 161 6.14 -5.95 -2.14
N PHE A 162 5.40 -6.87 -2.73
CA PHE A 162 5.58 -7.29 -4.13
C PHE A 162 4.67 -6.54 -5.12
N ALA A 163 3.92 -5.54 -4.65
CA ALA A 163 3.07 -4.74 -5.53
C ALA A 163 3.86 -4.09 -6.67
N PRO A 164 3.33 -4.08 -7.92
CA PRO A 164 4.03 -3.58 -9.10
C PRO A 164 3.94 -2.05 -9.19
N VAL A 165 4.37 -1.36 -8.14
CA VAL A 165 4.38 0.11 -8.09
C VAL A 165 5.40 0.64 -9.10
N ARG A 166 4.93 1.50 -10.01
CA ARG A 166 5.80 2.14 -11.00
C ARG A 166 6.64 3.24 -10.35
N ASP A 167 7.88 3.40 -10.81
CA ASP A 167 8.79 4.44 -10.34
C ASP A 167 8.84 4.52 -8.81
N LEU A 168 9.06 3.37 -8.16
CA LEU A 168 9.05 3.26 -6.71
C LEU A 168 10.08 4.21 -6.09
N GLY A 169 9.64 5.08 -5.17
CA GLY A 169 10.46 6.09 -4.51
C GLY A 169 10.69 5.84 -3.03
N LEU A 170 9.79 5.11 -2.39
CA LEU A 170 9.83 4.88 -0.95
C LEU A 170 9.18 3.54 -0.60
N ILE A 171 9.83 2.80 0.27
CA ILE A 171 9.22 1.67 0.98
C ILE A 171 9.19 2.02 2.46
N VAL A 172 8.03 1.99 3.08
CA VAL A 172 7.84 2.15 4.52
C VAL A 172 7.50 0.80 5.13
N VAL A 173 8.14 0.44 6.22
CA VAL A 173 7.81 -0.75 7.02
C VAL A 173 7.49 -0.28 8.42
N ASP A 174 6.22 -0.24 8.77
CA ASP A 174 5.78 0.13 10.13
C ASP A 174 5.93 -1.07 11.06
N GLU A 175 6.30 -0.78 12.32
CA GLU A 175 6.61 -1.78 13.35
C GLU A 175 7.50 -2.93 12.80
N GLU A 176 8.69 -2.57 12.27
CA GLU A 176 9.59 -3.44 11.51
C GLU A 176 10.02 -4.71 12.26
N HIS A 177 9.89 -4.67 13.59
CA HIS A 177 10.22 -5.80 14.49
C HIS A 177 9.14 -6.88 14.51
N GLU A 178 7.95 -6.60 13.94
CA GLU A 178 6.78 -7.46 14.05
C GLU A 178 7.01 -8.85 13.43
N PRO A 179 6.81 -9.97 14.19
CA PRO A 179 7.06 -11.32 13.68
C PRO A 179 6.23 -11.69 12.44
N THR A 180 5.07 -11.07 12.24
CA THR A 180 4.19 -11.34 11.10
C THR A 180 4.82 -11.00 9.74
N TYR A 181 5.89 -10.22 9.73
CA TYR A 181 6.69 -9.99 8.52
C TYR A 181 7.54 -11.19 8.09
N LYS A 182 7.69 -12.19 8.95
CA LYS A 182 8.39 -13.42 8.62
C LYS A 182 7.45 -14.41 7.94
N GLN A 183 7.78 -14.85 6.74
CA GLN A 183 7.14 -15.95 6.03
C GLN A 183 7.81 -17.25 6.45
N GLU A 184 7.08 -18.16 7.07
CA GLU A 184 7.60 -19.45 7.53
C GLU A 184 7.46 -20.58 6.50
N GLU A 185 6.47 -20.44 5.60
CA GLU A 185 6.25 -21.35 4.48
C GLU A 185 7.15 -20.98 3.29
N SER A 186 7.39 -21.96 2.41
CA SER A 186 8.20 -21.74 1.20
C SER A 186 7.44 -20.86 0.17
N PRO A 187 8.09 -19.83 -0.40
CA PRO A 187 9.44 -19.36 -0.12
C PRO A 187 9.55 -18.61 1.22
N ARG A 188 10.55 -18.97 2.03
CA ARG A 188 10.79 -18.31 3.32
C ARG A 188 11.48 -16.97 3.13
N TYR A 189 10.96 -15.91 3.74
CA TYR A 189 11.57 -14.58 3.72
C TYR A 189 11.10 -13.73 4.90
N ASN A 190 11.84 -12.66 5.19
CA ASN A 190 11.40 -11.58 6.07
C ASN A 190 11.12 -10.35 5.20
N ALA A 191 9.90 -9.80 5.28
CA ALA A 191 9.50 -8.67 4.45
C ALA A 191 10.34 -7.41 4.71
N ARG A 192 10.80 -7.17 5.95
CA ARG A 192 11.75 -6.09 6.27
C ARG A 192 13.04 -6.23 5.45
N ASP A 193 13.64 -7.41 5.44
CA ASP A 193 14.92 -7.64 4.76
C ASP A 193 14.76 -7.57 3.24
N VAL A 194 13.65 -8.12 2.72
CA VAL A 194 13.30 -8.01 1.30
C VAL A 194 12.99 -6.56 0.91
N ALA A 195 12.38 -5.75 1.80
CA ALA A 195 12.18 -4.32 1.56
C ALA A 195 13.51 -3.58 1.37
N VAL A 196 14.50 -3.87 2.21
CA VAL A 196 15.86 -3.30 2.08
C VAL A 196 16.52 -3.74 0.77
N MET A 197 16.39 -5.02 0.40
CA MET A 197 16.91 -5.51 -0.89
C MET A 197 16.21 -4.86 -2.08
N ARG A 198 14.87 -4.80 -2.05
CA ARG A 198 14.08 -4.16 -3.10
C ARG A 198 14.44 -2.68 -3.24
N GLY A 199 14.60 -1.98 -2.12
CA GLY A 199 15.05 -0.58 -2.10
C GLY A 199 16.37 -0.38 -2.84
N ARG A 200 17.33 -1.29 -2.66
CA ARG A 200 18.59 -1.28 -3.39
C ARG A 200 18.42 -1.53 -4.89
N MET A 201 17.61 -2.53 -5.24
CA MET A 201 17.39 -2.93 -6.65
C MET A 201 16.67 -1.82 -7.44
N GLU A 202 15.65 -1.21 -6.85
CA GLU A 202 14.83 -0.17 -7.49
C GLU A 202 15.34 1.26 -7.22
N LYS A 203 16.45 1.40 -6.50
CA LYS A 203 17.05 2.70 -6.13
C LYS A 203 16.02 3.62 -5.47
N CYS A 204 15.36 3.12 -4.44
CA CYS A 204 14.42 3.88 -3.63
C CYS A 204 14.81 3.84 -2.15
N ALA A 205 14.39 4.86 -1.40
CA ALA A 205 14.62 4.93 0.03
C ALA A 205 13.75 3.90 0.78
N VAL A 206 14.25 3.40 1.91
CA VAL A 206 13.52 2.51 2.81
C VAL A 206 13.45 3.15 4.19
N LEU A 207 12.25 3.26 4.74
CA LEU A 207 11.97 3.80 6.06
C LEU A 207 11.42 2.68 6.95
N LEU A 208 12.23 2.24 7.90
CA LEU A 208 11.87 1.25 8.91
C LEU A 208 11.42 1.98 10.16
N GLY A 209 10.22 1.75 10.64
CA GLY A 209 9.70 2.40 11.83
C GLY A 209 9.41 1.42 12.96
N SER A 210 9.77 1.79 14.17
CA SER A 210 9.46 0.98 15.35
C SER A 210 9.54 1.78 16.66
N ALA A 211 8.76 1.34 17.64
CA ALA A 211 8.95 1.76 19.04
C ALA A 211 10.00 0.90 19.75
N THR A 212 10.16 -0.34 19.30
CA THR A 212 11.04 -1.37 19.85
C THR A 212 11.80 -2.04 18.71
N PRO A 213 12.79 -1.36 18.10
CA PRO A 213 13.48 -1.89 16.95
C PRO A 213 14.08 -3.28 17.18
N SER A 214 14.07 -4.10 16.15
CA SER A 214 14.77 -5.37 16.17
C SER A 214 16.27 -5.15 16.42
N ILE A 215 16.93 -6.12 17.03
CA ILE A 215 18.36 -6.06 17.33
C ILE A 215 19.16 -5.83 16.04
N GLU A 216 18.78 -6.49 14.96
CA GLU A 216 19.41 -6.38 13.65
C GLU A 216 19.30 -4.98 13.07
N SER A 217 18.10 -4.38 13.10
CA SER A 217 17.88 -3.03 12.59
C SER A 217 18.62 -1.99 13.43
N PHE A 218 18.57 -2.13 14.75
CA PHE A 218 19.27 -1.24 15.68
C PHE A 218 20.78 -1.32 15.49
N TYR A 219 21.33 -2.54 15.38
CA TYR A 219 22.76 -2.75 15.13
C TYR A 219 23.18 -2.16 13.78
N ASN A 220 22.43 -2.40 12.71
CA ASN A 220 22.75 -1.87 11.39
C ASN A 220 22.69 -0.34 11.35
N ALA A 221 21.77 0.29 12.07
CA ALA A 221 21.72 1.74 12.22
C ALA A 221 22.95 2.25 12.96
N GLY A 222 23.36 1.61 14.06
CA GLY A 222 24.59 1.94 14.79
C GLY A 222 25.88 1.78 13.98
N GLN A 223 25.86 0.90 12.97
CA GLN A 223 26.99 0.71 12.05
C GLN A 223 26.97 1.66 10.82
N GLY A 224 26.03 2.57 10.74
CA GLY A 224 25.89 3.48 9.61
C GLY A 224 25.46 2.82 8.30
N LYS A 225 24.85 1.63 8.39
CA LYS A 225 24.26 0.95 7.21
C LYS A 225 22.83 1.45 6.93
N TYR A 226 22.20 2.00 7.98
CA TYR A 226 20.87 2.58 8.00
C TYR A 226 20.95 4.03 8.43
#